data_7e3340558b9d4ec7ee20f3baa3d1dca9
#
_entry.id   7e3340558b9d4ec7ee20f3baa3d1dca9
#
_cell.length_a   1.000
_cell.length_b   1.000
_cell.length_c   1.000
_cell.angle_alpha   90.00
_cell.angle_beta   90.00
_cell.angle_gamma   90.00
#
_symmetry.space_group_name_H-M   'P 1'
#
loop_
_entity.id
_entity.type
_entity.pdbx_description
1 polymer ?
#
loop_
_entity_poly.entity_id
_entity_poly.type
_entity_poly.pdbx_seq_one_letter_code
_entity_poly.pdbx_strand_id
1 'polypeptide(L)'
;MKKSIYFLFILSISFKSYSQINPDNIEIIRDDFGVPHIYADTDSEVAYGYAWAQAEDHFKLIQEAYLAGNGMLGKRIGLKAAGADFLTQFIQSESTVNDLYHTLDANFISLLEAFTEGLNAFAKKHPDEVLEKKLFPITPKKILRYTQLQLFISNGADRLVTGIVNDNLSWPFQINQDTKGSNLIAVNRSRTHSNQTFLTINTHQPLEGATSWYEAHLVS
;
A
#
# COMPACT_ATOMS: atom_id res chain seq x y z
N MET A 1 -66.20 -17.67 -1.14
CA MET A 1 -65.29 -16.60 -1.58
C MET A 1 -64.00 -16.68 -0.78
N LYS A 2 -62.91 -17.23 -1.36
CA LYS A 2 -61.60 -17.33 -0.71
C LYS A 2 -60.82 -16.04 -1.02
N LYS A 3 -60.52 -15.25 0.01
CA LYS A 3 -59.65 -14.05 -0.13
C LYS A 3 -58.19 -14.51 -0.03
N SER A 4 -57.46 -14.47 -1.15
CA SER A 4 -56.01 -14.65 -1.19
C SER A 4 -55.33 -13.36 -0.74
N ILE A 5 -54.61 -13.42 0.37
CA ILE A 5 -53.75 -12.33 0.84
C ILE A 5 -52.35 -12.56 0.23
N TYR A 6 -51.95 -11.67 -0.70
CA TYR A 6 -50.57 -11.65 -1.21
C TYR A 6 -49.70 -10.87 -0.25
N PHE A 7 -48.75 -11.58 0.38
CA PHE A 7 -47.73 -10.97 1.21
C PHE A 7 -46.58 -10.49 0.30
N LEU A 8 -46.49 -9.19 0.11
CA LEU A 8 -45.43 -8.60 -0.68
C LEU A 8 -44.17 -8.52 0.21
N PHE A 9 -43.20 -9.43 -0.02
CA PHE A 9 -41.89 -9.42 0.68
C PHE A 9 -41.02 -8.36 0.01
N ILE A 10 -40.91 -7.15 0.63
CA ILE A 10 -40.00 -6.12 0.18
C ILE A 10 -38.59 -6.52 0.71
N LEU A 11 -37.79 -7.07 -0.20
CA LEU A 11 -36.35 -7.34 0.08
C LEU A 11 -35.63 -5.99 0.12
N SER A 12 -35.36 -5.47 1.32
CA SER A 12 -34.54 -4.28 1.50
C SER A 12 -33.08 -4.63 1.18
N ILE A 13 -32.68 -4.41 -0.07
CA ILE A 13 -31.27 -4.50 -0.45
C ILE A 13 -30.62 -3.22 0.08
N SER A 14 -29.92 -3.32 1.20
CA SER A 14 -29.05 -2.25 1.71
C SER A 14 -27.88 -2.12 0.74
N PHE A 15 -27.95 -1.23 -0.22
CA PHE A 15 -26.79 -0.77 -0.93
C PHE A 15 -25.93 -0.01 0.09
N LYS A 16 -24.75 -0.55 0.43
CA LYS A 16 -23.71 0.29 1.01
C LYS A 16 -23.34 1.30 -0.06
N SER A 17 -23.84 2.51 0.07
CA SER A 17 -23.37 3.65 -0.70
C SER A 17 -21.97 3.97 -0.21
N TYR A 18 -20.95 3.44 -0.89
CA TYR A 18 -19.62 4.02 -0.76
C TYR A 18 -19.73 5.41 -1.38
N SER A 19 -19.43 6.43 -0.60
CA SER A 19 -19.28 7.78 -1.15
C SER A 19 -18.17 7.71 -2.19
N GLN A 20 -18.54 7.88 -3.45
CA GLN A 20 -17.56 7.96 -4.53
C GLN A 20 -16.72 9.21 -4.27
N ILE A 21 -15.40 9.04 -4.22
CA ILE A 21 -14.49 10.16 -4.04
C ILE A 21 -14.63 11.09 -5.24
N ASN A 22 -14.82 12.39 -4.96
CA ASN A 22 -14.82 13.40 -5.99
C ASN A 22 -13.41 13.99 -6.13
N PRO A 23 -12.67 13.69 -7.22
CA PRO A 23 -11.32 14.22 -7.41
C PRO A 23 -11.25 15.74 -7.46
N ASP A 24 -12.33 16.43 -7.80
CA ASP A 24 -12.37 17.89 -7.87
C ASP A 24 -12.27 18.57 -6.50
N ASN A 25 -12.46 17.82 -5.41
CA ASN A 25 -12.27 18.30 -4.04
C ASN A 25 -10.84 18.13 -3.53
N ILE A 26 -9.96 17.56 -4.35
CA ILE A 26 -8.59 17.23 -3.95
C ILE A 26 -7.63 18.20 -4.64
N GLU A 27 -6.88 18.95 -3.86
CA GLU A 27 -5.84 19.84 -4.37
C GLU A 27 -4.46 19.22 -4.14
N ILE A 28 -3.66 19.13 -5.21
CA ILE A 28 -2.27 18.66 -5.15
C ILE A 28 -1.37 19.79 -5.64
N ILE A 29 -0.57 20.36 -4.74
CA ILE A 29 0.39 21.42 -5.03
C ILE A 29 1.80 20.86 -4.85
N ARG A 30 2.67 21.04 -5.82
CA ARG A 30 4.08 20.67 -5.69
C ARG A 30 4.92 21.90 -5.35
N ASP A 31 5.78 21.74 -4.35
CA ASP A 31 6.74 22.78 -3.98
C ASP A 31 7.95 22.83 -4.96
N ASP A 32 8.90 23.72 -4.66
CA ASP A 32 10.11 23.89 -5.47
C ASP A 32 11.02 22.66 -5.51
N PHE A 33 10.83 21.71 -4.59
CA PHE A 33 11.55 20.42 -4.51
C PHE A 33 10.78 19.29 -5.18
N GLY A 34 9.54 19.55 -5.65
CA GLY A 34 8.66 18.54 -6.23
C GLY A 34 7.86 17.73 -5.21
N VAL A 35 7.97 18.04 -3.91
CA VAL A 35 7.19 17.36 -2.86
C VAL A 35 5.72 17.71 -3.00
N PRO A 36 4.80 16.74 -3.12
CA PRO A 36 3.37 17.02 -3.22
C PRO A 36 2.79 17.38 -1.85
N HIS A 37 2.04 18.48 -1.81
CA HIS A 37 1.18 18.89 -0.72
C HIS A 37 -0.26 18.60 -1.14
N ILE A 38 -0.93 17.72 -0.40
CA ILE A 38 -2.25 17.21 -0.74
C ILE A 38 -3.25 17.69 0.30
N TYR A 39 -4.24 18.45 -0.17
CA TYR A 39 -5.30 19.03 0.64
C TYR A 39 -6.63 18.45 0.22
N ALA A 40 -7.44 18.00 1.18
CA ALA A 40 -8.82 17.57 0.97
C ALA A 40 -9.61 17.63 2.29
N ASP A 41 -10.93 17.43 2.22
CA ASP A 41 -11.81 17.54 3.39
C ASP A 41 -11.82 16.26 4.26
N THR A 42 -11.37 15.11 3.71
CA THR A 42 -11.40 13.82 4.39
C THR A 42 -10.10 13.03 4.18
N ASP A 43 -9.77 12.16 5.14
CA ASP A 43 -8.62 11.26 5.05
C ASP A 43 -8.69 10.35 3.81
N SER A 44 -9.88 9.93 3.40
CA SER A 44 -10.08 9.11 2.20
C SER A 44 -9.73 9.88 0.92
N GLU A 45 -10.13 11.14 0.80
CA GLU A 45 -9.77 11.99 -0.32
C GLU A 45 -8.26 12.26 -0.35
N VAL A 46 -7.64 12.50 0.82
CA VAL A 46 -6.18 12.63 0.93
C VAL A 46 -5.49 11.34 0.49
N ALA A 47 -5.99 10.16 0.89
CA ALA A 47 -5.43 8.87 0.47
C ALA A 47 -5.52 8.65 -1.05
N TYR A 48 -6.62 9.06 -1.68
CA TYR A 48 -6.78 9.06 -3.13
C TYR A 48 -5.76 9.97 -3.81
N GLY A 49 -5.64 11.22 -3.37
CA GLY A 49 -4.69 12.20 -3.90
C GLY A 49 -3.24 11.77 -3.72
N TYR A 50 -2.92 11.16 -2.59
CA TYR A 50 -1.60 10.59 -2.33
C TYR A 50 -1.25 9.44 -3.28
N ALA A 51 -2.20 8.56 -3.55
CA ALA A 51 -2.04 7.48 -4.52
C ALA A 51 -1.82 8.02 -5.95
N TRP A 52 -2.56 9.06 -6.30
CA TRP A 52 -2.42 9.74 -7.59
C TRP A 52 -1.03 10.37 -7.74
N ALA A 53 -0.58 11.17 -6.75
CA ALA A 53 0.73 11.82 -6.77
C ALA A 53 1.88 10.80 -6.85
N GLN A 54 1.79 9.69 -6.10
CA GLN A 54 2.74 8.60 -6.21
C GLN A 54 2.77 7.97 -7.61
N ALA A 55 1.60 7.81 -8.23
CA ALA A 55 1.52 7.24 -9.56
C ALA A 55 2.10 8.20 -10.62
N GLU A 56 1.92 9.52 -10.49
CA GLU A 56 2.56 10.50 -11.38
C GLU A 56 4.08 10.34 -11.40
N ASP A 57 4.70 10.10 -10.25
CA ASP A 57 6.16 10.04 -10.14
C ASP A 57 6.72 8.63 -10.37
N HIS A 58 6.00 7.58 -9.92
CA HIS A 58 6.57 6.23 -9.78
C HIS A 58 5.66 5.11 -10.25
N PHE A 59 4.77 5.33 -11.22
CA PHE A 59 3.76 4.34 -11.61
C PHE A 59 4.34 2.99 -12.01
N LYS A 60 5.47 2.99 -12.74
CA LYS A 60 6.17 1.76 -13.10
C LYS A 60 6.63 0.97 -11.86
N LEU A 61 7.29 1.67 -10.92
CA LEU A 61 7.80 1.04 -9.70
C LEU A 61 6.68 0.46 -8.83
N ILE A 62 5.57 1.21 -8.69
CA ILE A 62 4.37 0.76 -7.97
C ILE A 62 3.81 -0.53 -8.57
N GLN A 63 3.69 -0.59 -9.91
CA GLN A 63 3.19 -1.78 -10.58
C GLN A 63 4.14 -2.98 -10.40
N GLU A 64 5.46 -2.78 -10.54
CA GLU A 64 6.45 -3.85 -10.34
C GLU A 64 6.42 -4.38 -8.90
N ALA A 65 6.29 -3.50 -7.90
CA ALA A 65 6.15 -3.85 -6.51
C ALA A 65 4.88 -4.70 -6.25
N TYR A 66 3.74 -4.27 -6.80
CA TYR A 66 2.49 -5.01 -6.63
C TYR A 66 2.45 -6.30 -7.44
N LEU A 67 3.10 -6.36 -8.60
CA LEU A 67 3.29 -7.61 -9.33
C LEU A 67 4.07 -8.62 -8.49
N ALA A 68 5.17 -8.19 -7.84
CA ALA A 68 5.94 -9.03 -6.93
C ALA A 68 5.09 -9.54 -5.76
N GLY A 69 4.40 -8.63 -5.05
CA GLY A 69 3.56 -8.97 -3.90
C GLY A 69 2.36 -9.86 -4.23
N ASN A 70 1.99 -9.97 -5.50
CA ASN A 70 0.90 -10.83 -5.96
C ASN A 70 1.38 -12.06 -6.76
N GLY A 71 2.68 -12.37 -6.74
CA GLY A 71 3.25 -13.54 -7.42
C GLY A 71 3.09 -13.48 -8.94
N MET A 72 3.18 -12.31 -9.51
CA MET A 72 2.95 -12.02 -10.93
C MET A 72 4.14 -11.37 -11.64
N LEU A 73 5.24 -11.10 -10.93
CA LEU A 73 6.39 -10.38 -11.50
C LEU A 73 7.07 -11.17 -12.61
N GLY A 74 7.05 -12.51 -12.52
CA GLY A 74 7.54 -13.40 -13.56
C GLY A 74 6.86 -13.24 -14.91
N LYS A 75 5.61 -12.79 -14.96
CA LYS A 75 4.91 -12.47 -16.21
C LYS A 75 5.54 -11.29 -16.94
N ARG A 76 6.22 -10.41 -16.21
CA ARG A 76 6.84 -9.19 -16.75
C ARG A 76 8.31 -9.40 -17.11
N ILE A 77 9.10 -10.00 -16.23
CA ILE A 77 10.56 -10.11 -16.37
C ILE A 77 11.07 -11.57 -16.42
N GLY A 78 10.14 -12.53 -16.52
CA GLY A 78 10.48 -13.94 -16.73
C GLY A 78 11.16 -14.59 -15.52
N LEU A 79 12.07 -15.53 -15.79
CA LEU A 79 12.72 -16.35 -14.77
C LEU A 79 13.46 -15.54 -13.69
N LYS A 80 13.92 -14.34 -14.02
CA LYS A 80 14.60 -13.45 -13.05
C LYS A 80 13.73 -13.12 -11.84
N ALA A 81 12.40 -13.14 -12.00
CA ALA A 81 11.46 -12.88 -10.91
C ALA A 81 10.93 -14.14 -10.22
N ALA A 82 11.33 -15.33 -10.65
CA ALA A 82 10.79 -16.58 -10.11
C ALA A 82 10.99 -16.70 -8.59
N GLY A 83 12.10 -16.17 -8.06
CA GLY A 83 12.37 -16.14 -6.62
C GLY A 83 11.36 -15.29 -5.86
N ALA A 84 11.02 -14.10 -6.37
CA ALA A 84 10.04 -13.20 -5.74
C ALA A 84 8.63 -13.81 -5.78
N ASP A 85 8.22 -14.34 -6.93
CA ASP A 85 6.92 -14.99 -7.07
C ASP A 85 6.80 -16.23 -6.18
N PHE A 86 7.87 -17.04 -6.08
CA PHE A 86 7.95 -18.18 -5.16
C PHE A 86 7.85 -17.74 -3.70
N LEU A 87 8.59 -16.70 -3.31
CA LEU A 87 8.57 -16.19 -1.94
C LEU A 87 7.19 -15.73 -1.51
N THR A 88 6.47 -15.03 -2.38
CA THR A 88 5.09 -14.60 -2.14
C THR A 88 4.15 -15.80 -1.91
N GLN A 89 4.35 -16.89 -2.64
CA GLN A 89 3.61 -18.14 -2.45
C GLN A 89 4.02 -18.84 -1.16
N PHE A 90 5.32 -18.89 -0.87
CA PHE A 90 5.88 -19.53 0.32
C PHE A 90 5.35 -18.89 1.62
N ILE A 91 5.27 -17.56 1.69
CA ILE A 91 4.70 -16.86 2.86
C ILE A 91 3.17 -16.89 2.90
N GLN A 92 2.52 -17.56 1.95
CA GLN A 92 1.06 -17.70 1.87
C GLN A 92 0.29 -16.38 1.98
N SER A 93 0.82 -15.32 1.35
CA SER A 93 0.27 -13.97 1.50
C SER A 93 -1.18 -13.87 1.02
N GLU A 94 -1.56 -14.64 0.01
CA GLU A 94 -2.93 -14.66 -0.51
C GLU A 94 -3.94 -15.22 0.48
N SER A 95 -3.68 -16.39 1.05
CA SER A 95 -4.57 -17.03 2.04
C SER A 95 -4.64 -16.19 3.31
N THR A 96 -3.49 -15.75 3.84
CA THR A 96 -3.42 -14.91 5.04
C THR A 96 -4.24 -13.62 4.89
N VAL A 97 -4.10 -12.91 3.78
CA VAL A 97 -4.87 -11.68 3.54
C VAL A 97 -6.35 -12.00 3.38
N ASN A 98 -6.72 -13.08 2.67
CA ASN A 98 -8.13 -13.41 2.49
C ASN A 98 -8.81 -13.78 3.81
N ASP A 99 -8.11 -14.54 4.66
CA ASP A 99 -8.65 -15.04 5.93
C ASP A 99 -8.75 -13.94 7.00
N LEU A 100 -7.82 -12.97 6.99
CA LEU A 100 -7.73 -11.94 8.03
C LEU A 100 -8.26 -10.56 7.62
N TYR A 101 -8.58 -10.33 6.35
CA TYR A 101 -9.03 -9.02 5.86
C TYR A 101 -10.22 -8.46 6.63
N HIS A 102 -11.15 -9.32 7.05
CA HIS A 102 -12.35 -8.93 7.78
C HIS A 102 -12.08 -8.48 9.23
N THR A 103 -10.87 -8.71 9.74
CA THR A 103 -10.46 -8.29 11.09
C THR A 103 -9.86 -6.89 11.14
N LEU A 104 -9.62 -6.28 9.97
CA LEU A 104 -9.07 -4.94 9.88
C LEU A 104 -10.10 -3.89 10.31
N ASP A 105 -9.59 -2.79 10.85
CA ASP A 105 -10.41 -1.62 11.17
C ASP A 105 -11.11 -1.06 9.93
N ALA A 106 -12.37 -0.66 10.09
CA ALA A 106 -13.18 -0.19 8.97
C ALA A 106 -12.66 1.12 8.35
N ASN A 107 -12.09 2.04 9.16
CA ASN A 107 -11.51 3.27 8.65
C ASN A 107 -10.24 2.97 7.86
N PHE A 108 -9.42 2.02 8.33
CA PHE A 108 -8.25 1.59 7.59
C PHE A 108 -8.61 0.94 6.25
N ILE A 109 -9.66 0.12 6.21
CA ILE A 109 -10.18 -0.43 4.96
C ILE A 109 -10.61 0.70 4.01
N SER A 110 -11.32 1.71 4.51
CA SER A 110 -11.76 2.86 3.71
C SER A 110 -10.57 3.64 3.12
N LEU A 111 -9.50 3.83 3.88
CA LEU A 111 -8.27 4.45 3.38
C LEU A 111 -7.61 3.61 2.28
N LEU A 112 -7.54 2.29 2.45
CA LEU A 112 -7.00 1.39 1.41
C LEU A 112 -7.86 1.39 0.15
N GLU A 113 -9.19 1.43 0.29
CA GLU A 113 -10.12 1.51 -0.85
C GLU A 113 -9.93 2.80 -1.62
N ALA A 114 -9.85 3.94 -0.92
CA ALA A 114 -9.60 5.25 -1.50
C ALA A 114 -8.25 5.33 -2.22
N PHE A 115 -7.21 4.82 -1.59
CA PHE A 115 -5.87 4.74 -2.19
C PHE A 115 -5.88 3.89 -3.48
N THR A 116 -6.54 2.73 -3.45
CA THR A 116 -6.65 1.90 -4.66
C THR A 116 -7.49 2.55 -5.75
N GLU A 117 -8.52 3.33 -5.39
CA GLU A 117 -9.31 4.10 -6.35
C GLU A 117 -8.45 5.12 -7.07
N GLY A 118 -7.59 5.87 -6.35
CA GLY A 118 -6.63 6.82 -6.94
C GLY A 118 -5.67 6.16 -7.93
N LEU A 119 -5.07 5.02 -7.56
CA LEU A 119 -4.19 4.25 -8.47
C LEU A 119 -4.93 3.75 -9.72
N ASN A 120 -6.15 3.25 -9.56
CA ASN A 120 -6.95 2.75 -10.66
C ASN A 120 -7.42 3.88 -11.59
N ALA A 121 -7.73 5.05 -11.03
CA ALA A 121 -8.08 6.24 -11.80
C ALA A 121 -6.88 6.71 -12.63
N PHE A 122 -5.68 6.73 -12.05
CA PHE A 122 -4.45 7.04 -12.79
C PHE A 122 -4.22 6.05 -13.94
N ALA A 123 -4.29 4.74 -13.66
CA ALA A 123 -4.15 3.70 -14.68
C ALA A 123 -5.16 3.84 -15.83
N LYS A 124 -6.39 4.22 -15.51
CA LYS A 124 -7.45 4.46 -16.52
C LYS A 124 -7.12 5.66 -17.41
N LYS A 125 -6.53 6.72 -16.84
CA LYS A 125 -6.15 7.94 -17.58
C LYS A 125 -4.86 7.72 -18.39
N HIS A 126 -3.99 6.81 -17.95
CA HIS A 126 -2.69 6.52 -18.56
C HIS A 126 -2.58 5.03 -18.97
N PRO A 127 -3.43 4.54 -19.89
CA PRO A 127 -3.50 3.13 -20.25
C PRO A 127 -2.22 2.60 -20.91
N ASP A 128 -1.47 3.48 -21.55
CA ASP A 128 -0.21 3.14 -22.24
C ASP A 128 0.95 2.90 -21.25
N GLU A 129 0.82 3.37 -20.01
CA GLU A 129 1.78 3.15 -18.93
C GLU A 129 1.49 1.87 -18.13
N VAL A 130 0.37 1.19 -18.40
CA VAL A 130 0.00 -0.05 -17.71
C VAL A 130 0.87 -1.21 -18.18
N LEU A 131 1.71 -1.75 -17.28
CA LEU A 131 2.66 -2.83 -17.57
C LEU A 131 2.00 -4.20 -17.74
N GLU A 132 1.00 -4.50 -16.89
CA GLU A 132 0.27 -5.77 -16.88
C GLU A 132 -1.22 -5.53 -16.57
N LYS A 133 -2.06 -5.70 -17.56
CA LYS A 133 -3.52 -5.45 -17.42
C LYS A 133 -4.20 -6.31 -16.35
N LYS A 134 -3.67 -7.54 -16.11
CA LYS A 134 -4.25 -8.44 -15.09
C LYS A 134 -3.96 -8.00 -13.65
N LEU A 135 -3.05 -7.05 -13.45
CA LEU A 135 -2.83 -6.44 -12.14
C LEU A 135 -4.04 -5.58 -11.74
N PHE A 136 -4.67 -4.93 -12.73
CA PHE A 136 -5.79 -4.01 -12.51
C PHE A 136 -7.16 -4.71 -12.55
N PRO A 137 -8.15 -4.23 -11.78
CA PRO A 137 -7.98 -3.17 -10.80
C PRO A 137 -7.07 -3.60 -9.64
N ILE A 138 -6.28 -2.65 -9.14
CA ILE A 138 -5.58 -2.82 -7.86
C ILE A 138 -6.66 -2.80 -6.77
N THR A 139 -6.54 -3.69 -5.80
CA THR A 139 -7.47 -3.80 -4.68
C THR A 139 -6.74 -3.71 -3.35
N PRO A 140 -7.41 -3.35 -2.24
CA PRO A 140 -6.81 -3.36 -0.91
C PRO A 140 -6.06 -4.66 -0.59
N LYS A 141 -6.62 -5.80 -0.95
CA LYS A 141 -5.97 -7.11 -0.74
C LYS A 141 -4.67 -7.25 -1.52
N LYS A 142 -4.58 -6.72 -2.74
CA LYS A 142 -3.34 -6.74 -3.53
C LYS A 142 -2.24 -5.90 -2.89
N ILE A 143 -2.60 -4.75 -2.30
CA ILE A 143 -1.66 -3.92 -1.53
C ILE A 143 -1.17 -4.67 -0.29
N LEU A 144 -2.08 -5.24 0.49
CA LEU A 144 -1.75 -5.98 1.71
C LEU A 144 -0.83 -7.18 1.45
N ARG A 145 -1.00 -7.89 0.32
CA ARG A 145 -0.09 -8.96 -0.09
C ARG A 145 1.33 -8.42 -0.34
N TYR A 146 1.42 -7.28 -1.02
CA TYR A 146 2.72 -6.63 -1.22
C TYR A 146 3.33 -6.19 0.11
N THR A 147 2.55 -5.60 1.01
CA THR A 147 3.02 -5.19 2.35
C THR A 147 3.60 -6.37 3.13
N GLN A 148 2.97 -7.54 3.08
CA GLN A 148 3.53 -8.75 3.71
C GLN A 148 4.89 -9.14 3.12
N LEU A 149 5.02 -9.14 1.79
CA LEU A 149 6.30 -9.42 1.12
C LEU A 149 7.35 -8.38 1.51
N GLN A 150 6.98 -7.11 1.51
CA GLN A 150 7.87 -6.01 1.90
C GLN A 150 8.38 -6.17 3.34
N LEU A 151 7.50 -6.46 4.28
CA LEU A 151 7.86 -6.70 5.69
C LEU A 151 8.79 -7.92 5.82
N PHE A 152 8.52 -8.98 5.08
CA PHE A 152 9.35 -10.18 5.07
C PHE A 152 10.79 -9.88 4.61
N ILE A 153 10.93 -9.17 3.48
CA ILE A 153 12.23 -8.78 2.93
C ILE A 153 12.93 -7.75 3.83
N SER A 154 12.22 -6.74 4.30
CA SER A 154 12.79 -5.66 5.14
C SER A 154 13.37 -6.18 6.45
N ASN A 155 12.83 -7.30 6.97
CA ASN A 155 13.33 -7.96 8.16
C ASN A 155 14.42 -9.02 7.86
N GLY A 156 14.85 -9.16 6.62
CA GLY A 156 15.93 -10.09 6.22
C GLY A 156 15.53 -11.56 6.22
N ALA A 157 14.23 -11.88 6.28
CA ALA A 157 13.76 -13.25 6.29
C ALA A 157 13.99 -13.97 4.94
N ASP A 158 14.08 -13.23 3.85
CA ASP A 158 14.50 -13.72 2.52
C ASP A 158 15.91 -14.31 2.55
N ARG A 159 16.83 -13.70 3.31
CA ARG A 159 18.20 -14.19 3.49
C ARG A 159 18.23 -15.50 4.27
N LEU A 160 17.40 -15.63 5.32
CA LEU A 160 17.27 -16.87 6.07
C LEU A 160 16.77 -18.02 5.17
N VAL A 161 15.71 -17.77 4.39
CA VAL A 161 15.18 -18.77 3.45
C VAL A 161 16.24 -19.17 2.42
N THR A 162 16.94 -18.20 1.85
CA THR A 162 18.03 -18.45 0.90
C THR A 162 19.16 -19.25 1.53
N GLY A 163 19.52 -18.97 2.78
CA GLY A 163 20.51 -19.71 3.55
C GLY A 163 20.10 -21.16 3.78
N ILE A 164 18.83 -21.41 4.12
CA ILE A 164 18.28 -22.77 4.28
C ILE A 164 18.35 -23.53 2.95
N VAL A 165 17.87 -22.92 1.88
CA VAL A 165 17.83 -23.57 0.54
C VAL A 165 19.21 -23.93 0.03
N ASN A 166 20.21 -23.11 0.32
CA ASN A 166 21.59 -23.32 -0.14
C ASN A 166 22.45 -24.11 0.86
N ASP A 167 21.87 -24.62 1.96
CA ASP A 167 22.57 -25.35 3.04
C ASP A 167 23.81 -24.62 3.57
N ASN A 168 23.72 -23.29 3.67
CA ASN A 168 24.83 -22.43 4.12
C ASN A 168 24.46 -21.56 5.34
N LEU A 169 23.49 -21.98 6.15
CA LEU A 169 23.19 -21.32 7.43
C LEU A 169 24.25 -21.66 8.45
N SER A 170 24.99 -20.64 8.89
CA SER A 170 25.88 -20.75 10.05
C SER A 170 25.14 -20.33 11.31
N TRP A 171 25.30 -21.10 12.41
CA TRP A 171 24.81 -20.73 13.73
C TRP A 171 25.97 -20.20 14.60
N PRO A 172 25.85 -19.09 15.37
CA PRO A 172 24.69 -18.19 15.41
C PRO A 172 24.56 -17.39 14.12
N PHE A 173 23.32 -17.11 13.73
CA PHE A 173 23.05 -16.33 12.54
C PHE A 173 23.74 -14.96 12.65
N GLN A 174 24.80 -14.76 11.90
CA GLN A 174 25.33 -13.43 11.66
C GLN A 174 24.41 -12.78 10.61
N ILE A 175 23.31 -12.19 11.06
CA ILE A 175 22.65 -11.16 10.27
C ILE A 175 23.66 -10.03 10.23
N ASN A 176 24.39 -9.88 9.13
CA ASN A 176 25.10 -8.64 8.85
C ASN A 176 24.01 -7.56 8.89
N GLN A 177 23.88 -6.96 10.06
CA GLN A 177 23.13 -5.75 10.26
C GLN A 177 23.93 -4.65 9.55
N ASP A 178 23.76 -4.52 8.25
CA ASP A 178 23.79 -3.18 7.69
C ASP A 178 22.86 -2.40 8.61
N THR A 179 23.43 -1.49 9.40
CA THR A 179 22.77 -0.80 10.49
C THR A 179 21.60 0.02 9.95
N LYS A 180 20.50 -0.68 9.64
CA LYS A 180 19.22 -0.06 9.37
C LYS A 180 18.67 0.35 10.72
N GLY A 181 18.53 1.62 10.91
CA GLY A 181 17.97 2.20 12.11
C GLY A 181 16.92 3.23 11.76
N SER A 182 16.40 3.88 12.77
CA SER A 182 15.54 5.05 12.64
C SER A 182 15.78 5.92 13.85
N ASN A 183 15.69 7.24 13.70
CA ASN A 183 15.81 8.18 14.79
C ASN A 183 14.48 8.88 15.03
N LEU A 184 14.21 9.18 16.29
CA LEU A 184 13.02 9.93 16.69
C LEU A 184 13.44 10.99 17.70
N ILE A 185 12.93 12.20 17.52
CA ILE A 185 13.10 13.31 18.46
C ILE A 185 11.72 13.84 18.82
N ALA A 186 11.37 13.78 20.10
CA ALA A 186 10.15 14.38 20.62
C ALA A 186 10.50 15.56 21.52
N VAL A 187 9.93 16.73 21.26
CA VAL A 187 10.13 17.95 22.06
C VAL A 187 8.82 18.38 22.67
N ASN A 188 8.74 18.35 24.01
CA ASN A 188 7.56 18.76 24.72
C ASN A 188 7.35 20.28 24.61
N ARG A 189 6.08 20.72 24.60
CA ARG A 189 5.68 22.14 24.52
C ARG A 189 6.38 23.05 25.52
N SER A 190 6.73 22.57 26.71
CA SER A 190 7.44 23.36 27.73
C SER A 190 8.90 23.69 27.35
N ARG A 191 9.43 23.11 26.28
CA ARG A 191 10.77 23.30 25.74
C ARG A 191 10.79 24.05 24.40
N THR A 192 9.66 24.56 23.94
CA THR A 192 9.51 25.27 22.68
C THR A 192 9.04 26.70 22.90
N HIS A 193 9.53 27.64 22.10
CA HIS A 193 9.05 29.03 22.15
C HIS A 193 7.60 29.19 21.72
N SER A 194 7.12 28.33 20.81
CA SER A 194 5.76 28.34 20.29
C SER A 194 4.73 27.65 21.20
N ASN A 195 5.16 27.05 22.33
CA ASN A 195 4.34 26.24 23.22
C ASN A 195 3.64 25.05 22.51
N GLN A 196 4.28 24.53 21.44
CA GLN A 196 3.81 23.38 20.67
C GLN A 196 4.69 22.15 20.93
N THR A 197 4.13 20.97 20.81
CA THR A 197 4.88 19.72 20.85
C THR A 197 5.35 19.37 19.42
N PHE A 198 6.60 19.02 19.27
CA PHE A 198 7.17 18.57 18.00
C PHE A 198 7.57 17.09 18.10
N LEU A 199 7.29 16.35 17.03
CA LEU A 199 7.74 14.98 16.82
C LEU A 199 8.41 14.91 15.45
N THR A 200 9.68 14.58 15.44
CA THR A 200 10.43 14.31 14.20
C THR A 200 10.81 12.85 14.16
N ILE A 201 10.47 12.18 13.07
CA ILE A 201 10.81 10.78 12.80
C ILE A 201 11.67 10.75 11.54
N ASN A 202 12.87 10.15 11.65
CA ASN A 202 13.75 9.93 10.52
C ASN A 202 13.89 8.42 10.29
N THR A 203 13.34 7.93 9.20
CA THR A 203 13.43 6.53 8.77
C THR A 203 14.67 6.33 7.90
N HIS A 204 15.51 5.36 8.24
CA HIS A 204 16.69 5.03 7.42
C HIS A 204 16.27 4.04 6.32
N GLN A 205 15.53 4.52 5.32
CA GLN A 205 15.11 3.75 4.16
C GLN A 205 15.91 4.12 2.91
N PRO A 206 16.03 3.22 1.94
CA PRO A 206 16.65 3.56 0.65
C PRO A 206 15.92 4.74 -0.02
N LEU A 207 16.70 5.59 -0.68
CA LEU A 207 16.13 6.71 -1.46
C LEU A 207 15.53 6.23 -2.78
N GLU A 208 15.90 5.04 -3.24
CA GLU A 208 15.43 4.47 -4.51
C GLU A 208 15.03 2.99 -4.35
N GLY A 209 14.21 2.52 -5.27
CA GLY A 209 13.79 1.11 -5.37
C GLY A 209 12.49 0.79 -4.64
N ALA A 210 12.15 -0.49 -4.63
CA ALA A 210 10.84 -0.98 -4.18
C ALA A 210 10.54 -0.74 -2.68
N THR A 211 11.56 -0.48 -1.87
CA THR A 211 11.42 -0.20 -0.43
C THR A 211 11.67 1.27 -0.09
N SER A 212 11.83 2.15 -1.08
CA SER A 212 11.91 3.59 -0.86
C SER A 212 10.58 4.14 -0.35
N TRP A 213 10.67 5.20 0.43
CA TRP A 213 9.49 5.90 0.91
C TRP A 213 9.21 7.12 0.03
N TYR A 214 7.95 7.42 -0.14
CA TYR A 214 7.49 8.57 -0.89
C TYR A 214 7.17 9.72 0.07
N GLU A 215 7.81 10.87 -0.15
CA GLU A 215 7.61 12.06 0.66
C GLU A 215 6.38 12.83 0.18
N ALA A 216 5.52 13.24 1.12
CA ALA A 216 4.37 14.08 0.85
C ALA A 216 3.93 14.82 2.12
N HIS A 217 3.28 15.98 1.94
CA HIS A 217 2.56 16.69 3.00
C HIS A 217 1.06 16.45 2.83
N LEU A 218 0.42 15.91 3.86
CA LEU A 218 -0.98 15.47 3.84
C LEU A 218 -1.81 16.31 4.81
N VAL A 219 -2.94 16.87 4.34
CA VAL A 219 -3.86 17.70 5.12
C VAL A 219 -5.29 17.28 4.84
N SER A 220 -6.01 16.85 5.90
CA SER A 220 -7.44 16.53 5.90
C SER A 220 -8.20 17.38 6.89
#